data_fe232e8b30480fdfd65701eeb0d98ce6
#
_entry.id   fe232e8b30480fdfd65701eeb0d98ce6
#
_cell.length_a   1.000
_cell.length_b   1.000
_cell.length_c   1.000
_cell.angle_alpha   90.00
_cell.angle_beta   90.00
_cell.angle_gamma   90.00
#
_symmetry.space_group_name_H-M   'P 1'
#
loop_
_entity.id
_entity.type
_entity.pdbx_description
1 polymer ?
#
loop_
_entity_poly.entity_id
_entity_poly.type
_entity_poly.pdbx_seq_one_letter_code
_entity_poly.pdbx_strand_id
1 'polypeptide(L)'
;SNDAIYSPIARLLKDGKKQSFGVKAPLGIIADVNIIKGSPEKLLLAGVGDLVSNASAVKDWNLAHIDKGESINNFAMALASLSGNSVIPYTFNDIRSSRFGLVISGLAMVLANSSRPASGAEHLISHAIDDLFPNRSTLHGLQVAWGHLLVERDFRKPENDYEKLMIFFERMKILDEIERDITFSNGEIEQIINRAKTIRNRYTILTKV
;
A
#
# COMPACT_ATOMS: atom_id res chain seq x y z
N SER A 1 -3.10 -7.15 -5.57
CA SER A 1 -2.43 -5.90 -5.18
C SER A 1 -2.54 -4.90 -6.32
N ASN A 2 -2.58 -3.65 -5.99
CA ASN A 2 -2.62 -2.51 -6.91
C ASN A 2 -1.47 -2.53 -7.90
N ASP A 3 -0.30 -2.80 -7.39
CA ASP A 3 0.94 -2.84 -8.16
C ASP A 3 0.86 -3.85 -9.31
N ALA A 4 0.05 -4.90 -9.19
CA ALA A 4 0.00 -5.96 -10.18
C ALA A 4 -0.84 -5.61 -11.41
N ILE A 5 -1.72 -4.61 -11.35
CA ILE A 5 -2.69 -4.36 -12.43
C ILE A 5 -2.05 -3.56 -13.56
N TYR A 6 -1.29 -2.50 -13.25
CA TYR A 6 -0.66 -1.64 -14.27
C TYR A 6 0.69 -1.11 -13.76
N SER A 7 1.58 -2.02 -13.38
CA SER A 7 2.85 -1.67 -12.78
C SER A 7 4.01 -1.94 -13.74
N PRO A 8 5.04 -1.08 -13.75
CA PRO A 8 6.31 -1.38 -14.42
C PRO A 8 7.19 -2.32 -13.57
N ILE A 9 6.61 -2.95 -12.54
CA ILE A 9 7.32 -3.82 -11.60
C ILE A 9 6.57 -5.15 -11.50
N ALA A 10 7.24 -6.25 -11.82
CA ALA A 10 6.75 -7.61 -11.58
C ALA A 10 7.32 -8.14 -10.25
N ARG A 11 6.50 -8.85 -9.48
CA ARG A 11 6.93 -9.58 -8.29
C ARG A 11 6.92 -11.08 -8.58
N LEU A 12 8.09 -11.69 -8.50
CA LEU A 12 8.27 -13.10 -8.77
C LEU A 12 8.83 -13.80 -7.53
N LEU A 13 8.49 -15.07 -7.37
CA LEU A 13 9.10 -15.94 -6.39
C LEU A 13 10.39 -16.52 -6.98
N LYS A 14 11.54 -16.17 -6.42
CA LYS A 14 12.84 -16.71 -6.80
C LYS A 14 13.53 -17.24 -5.53
N ASP A 15 13.92 -18.51 -5.56
CA ASP A 15 14.57 -19.20 -4.43
C ASP A 15 13.77 -19.07 -3.11
N GLY A 16 12.44 -19.20 -3.19
CA GLY A 16 11.53 -19.08 -2.05
C GLY A 16 11.31 -17.65 -1.53
N LYS A 17 11.94 -16.63 -2.15
CA LYS A 17 11.81 -15.22 -1.74
C LYS A 17 11.11 -14.39 -2.82
N LYS A 18 10.21 -13.50 -2.38
CA LYS A 18 9.57 -12.52 -3.28
C LYS A 18 10.58 -11.46 -3.72
N GLN A 19 10.87 -11.39 -5.03
CA GLN A 19 11.77 -10.40 -5.62
C GLN A 19 11.01 -9.50 -6.60
N SER A 20 11.39 -8.22 -6.67
CA SER A 20 10.81 -7.24 -7.59
C SER A 20 11.72 -7.03 -8.78
N PHE A 21 11.16 -7.08 -9.98
CA PHE A 21 11.87 -6.87 -11.24
C PHE A 21 11.23 -5.72 -12.01
N GLY A 22 12.04 -4.82 -12.56
CA GLY A 22 11.57 -3.84 -13.52
C GLY A 22 11.12 -4.54 -14.81
N VAL A 23 9.91 -4.24 -15.26
CA VAL A 23 9.32 -4.79 -16.49
C VAL A 23 8.64 -3.67 -17.28
N LYS A 24 8.33 -3.94 -18.55
CA LYS A 24 7.47 -3.03 -19.31
C LYS A 24 6.05 -3.07 -18.74
N ALA A 25 5.42 -1.90 -18.63
CA ALA A 25 4.00 -1.82 -18.30
C ALA A 25 3.16 -2.63 -19.32
N PRO A 26 2.05 -3.25 -18.92
CA PRO A 26 1.16 -3.95 -19.84
C PRO A 26 0.60 -3.00 -20.90
N LEU A 27 0.35 -3.51 -22.10
CA LEU A 27 -0.25 -2.72 -23.20
C LEU A 27 -1.69 -2.31 -22.93
N GLY A 28 -2.39 -3.01 -22.03
CA GLY A 28 -3.76 -2.74 -21.67
C GLY A 28 -4.22 -3.63 -20.52
N ILE A 29 -5.38 -3.29 -19.97
CA ILE A 29 -6.03 -4.00 -18.87
C ILE A 29 -7.43 -4.41 -19.29
N ILE A 30 -7.79 -5.67 -19.10
CA ILE A 30 -9.14 -6.18 -19.25
C ILE A 30 -9.68 -6.48 -17.85
N ALA A 31 -10.61 -5.65 -17.37
CA ALA A 31 -11.26 -5.81 -16.07
C ALA A 31 -12.71 -6.30 -16.27
N ASP A 32 -12.93 -7.61 -16.22
CA ASP A 32 -14.28 -8.17 -16.25
C ASP A 32 -14.98 -7.96 -14.91
N VAL A 33 -15.98 -7.09 -14.93
CA VAL A 33 -16.76 -6.69 -13.74
C VAL A 33 -17.52 -7.87 -13.13
N ASN A 34 -17.96 -8.84 -13.94
CA ASN A 34 -18.74 -9.98 -13.42
C ASN A 34 -17.83 -10.96 -12.68
N ILE A 35 -16.64 -11.22 -13.21
CA ILE A 35 -15.61 -12.02 -12.53
C ILE A 35 -15.21 -11.37 -11.21
N ILE A 36 -14.92 -10.06 -11.24
CA ILE A 36 -14.50 -9.31 -10.05
C ILE A 36 -15.62 -9.29 -8.99
N LYS A 37 -16.89 -9.16 -9.39
CA LYS A 37 -18.05 -9.24 -8.46
C LYS A 37 -18.14 -10.57 -7.73
N GLY A 38 -17.72 -11.66 -8.36
CA GLY A 38 -17.69 -13.00 -7.78
C GLY A 38 -16.48 -13.28 -6.87
N SER A 39 -15.51 -12.35 -6.77
CA SER A 39 -14.33 -12.59 -5.94
C SER A 39 -14.65 -12.52 -4.45
N PRO A 40 -13.93 -13.29 -3.60
CA PRO A 40 -14.09 -13.23 -2.16
C PRO A 40 -13.97 -11.80 -1.61
N GLU A 41 -14.83 -11.46 -0.66
CA GLU A 41 -14.89 -10.14 0.00
C GLU A 41 -13.53 -9.68 0.52
N LYS A 42 -12.80 -10.58 1.16
CA LYS A 42 -11.47 -10.34 1.70
C LYS A 42 -10.46 -9.81 0.67
N LEU A 43 -10.54 -10.27 -0.58
CA LEU A 43 -9.68 -9.76 -1.66
C LEU A 43 -10.02 -8.33 -2.04
N LEU A 44 -11.31 -7.99 -1.99
CA LEU A 44 -11.77 -6.62 -2.21
C LEU A 44 -11.26 -5.69 -1.11
N LEU A 45 -11.41 -6.08 0.16
CA LEU A 45 -10.95 -5.32 1.32
C LEU A 45 -9.43 -5.12 1.29
N ALA A 46 -8.68 -6.16 0.93
CA ALA A 46 -7.22 -6.04 0.72
C ALA A 46 -6.89 -5.03 -0.40
N GLY A 47 -7.63 -5.05 -1.50
CA GLY A 47 -7.47 -4.07 -2.58
C GLY A 47 -7.73 -2.63 -2.13
N VAL A 48 -8.72 -2.42 -1.28
CA VAL A 48 -9.04 -1.10 -0.70
C VAL A 48 -7.94 -0.63 0.24
N GLY A 49 -7.47 -1.50 1.13
CA GLY A 49 -6.37 -1.21 2.05
C GLY A 49 -5.09 -0.79 1.32
N ASP A 50 -4.76 -1.52 0.26
CA ASP A 50 -3.63 -1.21 -0.62
C ASP A 50 -3.83 0.15 -1.34
N LEU A 51 -5.02 0.44 -1.85
CA LEU A 51 -5.31 1.68 -2.55
C LEU A 51 -5.24 2.92 -1.66
N VAL A 52 -5.82 2.85 -0.46
CA VAL A 52 -5.82 3.98 0.50
C VAL A 52 -4.41 4.32 0.97
N SER A 53 -3.50 3.35 0.98
CA SER A 53 -2.11 3.56 1.36
C SER A 53 -1.34 4.51 0.43
N ASN A 54 -1.87 4.81 -0.77
CA ASN A 54 -1.29 5.83 -1.64
C ASN A 54 -1.17 7.20 -0.93
N ALA A 55 -2.08 7.51 -0.01
CA ALA A 55 -2.00 8.74 0.81
C ALA A 55 -0.71 8.77 1.65
N SER A 56 -0.34 7.64 2.28
CA SER A 56 0.92 7.51 3.02
C SER A 56 2.14 7.55 2.09
N ALA A 57 2.07 6.82 0.96
CA ALA A 57 3.15 6.76 -0.01
C ALA A 57 3.50 8.15 -0.59
N VAL A 58 2.49 8.96 -0.90
CA VAL A 58 2.67 10.34 -1.40
C VAL A 58 3.32 11.23 -0.34
N LYS A 59 2.94 11.10 0.94
CA LYS A 59 3.61 11.82 2.05
C LYS A 59 5.10 11.47 2.11
N ASP A 60 5.45 10.19 1.99
CA ASP A 60 6.85 9.73 2.00
C ASP A 60 7.63 10.17 0.76
N TRP A 61 6.99 10.21 -0.41
CA TRP A 61 7.64 10.71 -1.62
C TRP A 61 7.93 12.19 -1.53
N ASN A 62 6.98 12.99 -1.02
CA ASN A 62 7.19 14.40 -0.76
C ASN A 62 8.29 14.63 0.30
N LEU A 63 8.33 13.82 1.35
CA LEU A 63 9.38 13.84 2.36
C LEU A 63 10.75 13.58 1.74
N ALA A 64 10.88 12.56 0.88
CA ALA A 64 12.12 12.24 0.17
C ALA A 64 12.54 13.38 -0.79
N HIS A 65 11.58 14.06 -1.41
CA HIS A 65 11.87 15.24 -2.21
C HIS A 65 12.47 16.37 -1.39
N ILE A 66 11.84 16.71 -0.27
CA ILE A 66 12.28 17.82 0.61
C ILE A 66 13.64 17.50 1.24
N ASP A 67 13.81 16.31 1.81
CA ASP A 67 14.97 15.98 2.63
C ASP A 67 16.17 15.45 1.81
N LYS A 68 15.94 14.89 0.62
CA LYS A 68 16.95 14.20 -0.21
C LYS A 68 17.03 14.71 -1.64
N GLY A 69 16.18 15.65 -2.05
CA GLY A 69 16.13 16.14 -3.42
C GLY A 69 15.64 15.11 -4.44
N GLU A 70 14.91 14.08 -3.99
CA GLU A 70 14.36 13.08 -4.90
C GLU A 70 13.36 13.72 -5.86
N SER A 71 13.46 13.41 -7.16
CA SER A 71 12.58 14.00 -8.16
C SER A 71 11.12 13.56 -8.00
N ILE A 72 10.19 14.50 -8.18
CA ILE A 72 8.75 14.26 -8.17
C ILE A 72 8.18 14.47 -9.57
N ASN A 73 7.32 13.55 -10.01
CA ASN A 73 6.39 13.79 -11.08
C ASN A 73 5.06 14.27 -10.46
N ASN A 74 4.79 15.57 -10.53
CA ASN A 74 3.62 16.19 -9.90
C ASN A 74 2.29 15.61 -10.41
N PHE A 75 2.20 15.25 -11.69
CA PHE A 75 1.00 14.63 -12.25
C PHE A 75 0.78 13.21 -11.70
N ALA A 76 1.82 12.40 -11.63
CA ALA A 76 1.76 11.08 -11.02
C ALA A 76 1.40 11.15 -9.53
N MET A 77 1.95 12.13 -8.80
CA MET A 77 1.61 12.37 -7.39
C MET A 77 0.13 12.75 -7.22
N ALA A 78 -0.39 13.63 -8.07
CA ALA A 78 -1.80 14.02 -8.05
C ALA A 78 -2.73 12.84 -8.35
N LEU A 79 -2.39 12.00 -9.34
CA LEU A 79 -3.15 10.78 -9.64
C LEU A 79 -3.14 9.79 -8.48
N ALA A 80 -1.99 9.57 -7.82
CA ALA A 80 -1.90 8.70 -6.67
C ALA A 80 -2.74 9.20 -5.50
N SER A 81 -2.67 10.51 -5.19
CA SER A 81 -3.49 11.14 -4.15
C SER A 81 -4.99 11.03 -4.47
N LEU A 82 -5.38 11.30 -5.71
CA LEU A 82 -6.77 11.19 -6.15
C LEU A 82 -7.27 9.75 -6.01
N SER A 83 -6.49 8.77 -6.45
CA SER A 83 -6.87 7.35 -6.40
C SER A 83 -7.02 6.85 -4.96
N GLY A 84 -6.10 7.18 -4.06
CA GLY A 84 -6.18 6.81 -2.65
C GLY A 84 -7.37 7.44 -1.93
N ASN A 85 -7.65 8.70 -2.22
CA ASN A 85 -8.78 9.42 -1.61
C ASN A 85 -10.13 9.08 -2.22
N SER A 86 -10.17 8.53 -3.43
CA SER A 86 -11.42 8.26 -4.15
C SER A 86 -12.34 7.26 -3.46
N VAL A 87 -11.78 6.38 -2.64
CA VAL A 87 -12.55 5.32 -1.94
C VAL A 87 -13.06 5.74 -0.57
N ILE A 88 -12.51 6.81 0.02
CA ILE A 88 -12.86 7.25 1.38
C ILE A 88 -14.35 7.60 1.56
N PRO A 89 -15.04 8.23 0.59
CA PRO A 89 -16.47 8.54 0.74
C PRO A 89 -17.38 7.32 0.65
N TYR A 90 -16.88 6.18 0.16
CA TYR A 90 -17.72 5.01 -0.11
C TYR A 90 -17.94 4.13 1.12
N THR A 91 -19.07 3.42 1.11
CA THR A 91 -19.33 2.29 2.00
C THR A 91 -18.87 0.99 1.36
N PHE A 92 -18.84 -0.10 2.13
CA PHE A 92 -18.51 -1.42 1.61
C PHE A 92 -19.37 -1.85 0.41
N ASN A 93 -20.67 -1.51 0.41
CA ASN A 93 -21.57 -1.85 -0.69
C ASN A 93 -21.26 -1.06 -1.96
N ASP A 94 -20.82 0.19 -1.83
CA ASP A 94 -20.52 1.07 -2.96
C ASP A 94 -19.18 0.71 -3.61
N ILE A 95 -18.22 0.23 -2.82
CA ILE A 95 -16.85 -0.02 -3.28
C ILE A 95 -16.75 -1.15 -4.31
N ARG A 96 -17.75 -2.04 -4.32
CA ARG A 96 -17.87 -3.05 -5.38
C ARG A 96 -18.03 -2.43 -6.77
N SER A 97 -18.44 -1.17 -6.83
CA SER A 97 -18.60 -0.40 -8.07
C SER A 97 -17.38 0.47 -8.41
N SER A 98 -16.54 0.80 -7.42
CA SER A 98 -15.41 1.75 -7.56
C SER A 98 -14.08 1.03 -7.75
N ARG A 99 -13.80 0.54 -8.97
CA ARG A 99 -12.60 -0.29 -9.26
C ARG A 99 -11.52 0.44 -10.04
N PHE A 100 -11.79 1.65 -10.47
CA PHE A 100 -10.86 2.42 -11.27
C PHE A 100 -9.67 2.96 -10.47
N GLY A 101 -9.80 3.11 -9.16
CA GLY A 101 -8.72 3.62 -8.30
C GLY A 101 -7.42 2.83 -8.43
N LEU A 102 -7.50 1.49 -8.49
CA LEU A 102 -6.34 0.60 -8.65
C LEU A 102 -5.63 0.80 -9.99
N VAL A 103 -6.39 1.00 -11.06
CA VAL A 103 -5.84 1.27 -12.40
C VAL A 103 -5.15 2.64 -12.43
N ILE A 104 -5.77 3.65 -11.82
CA ILE A 104 -5.20 5.00 -11.72
C ILE A 104 -3.92 4.99 -10.89
N SER A 105 -3.90 4.25 -9.77
CA SER A 105 -2.70 4.07 -8.95
C SER A 105 -1.56 3.43 -9.76
N GLY A 106 -1.86 2.37 -10.53
CA GLY A 106 -0.89 1.74 -11.43
C GLY A 106 -0.36 2.69 -12.50
N LEU A 107 -1.26 3.48 -13.12
CA LEU A 107 -0.88 4.50 -14.10
C LEU A 107 0.06 5.56 -13.50
N ALA A 108 -0.19 5.98 -12.26
CA ALA A 108 0.69 6.91 -11.54
C ALA A 108 2.12 6.35 -11.41
N MET A 109 2.27 5.05 -11.11
CA MET A 109 3.58 4.38 -11.06
C MET A 109 4.28 4.36 -12.43
N VAL A 110 3.55 4.09 -13.51
CA VAL A 110 4.10 4.15 -14.88
C VAL A 110 4.61 5.53 -15.22
N LEU A 111 3.82 6.57 -14.96
CA LEU A 111 4.19 7.96 -15.23
C LEU A 111 5.36 8.44 -14.40
N ALA A 112 5.48 7.95 -13.17
CA ALA A 112 6.62 8.22 -12.30
C ALA A 112 7.87 7.38 -12.65
N ASN A 113 7.71 6.37 -13.49
CA ASN A 113 8.73 5.31 -13.69
C ASN A 113 9.28 4.75 -12.36
N SER A 114 8.41 4.64 -11.37
CA SER A 114 8.75 4.30 -9.99
C SER A 114 7.51 3.82 -9.23
N SER A 115 7.70 3.01 -8.19
CA SER A 115 6.63 2.67 -7.26
C SER A 115 6.37 3.73 -6.18
N ARG A 116 7.07 4.86 -6.19
CA ARG A 116 6.88 5.94 -5.20
C ARG A 116 5.44 6.41 -5.02
N PRO A 117 4.64 6.56 -6.09
CA PRO A 117 3.25 7.01 -5.97
C PRO A 117 2.36 6.10 -5.12
N ALA A 118 2.68 4.81 -5.07
CA ALA A 118 1.85 3.78 -4.43
C ALA A 118 2.58 2.94 -3.38
N SER A 119 3.80 3.30 -2.98
CA SER A 119 4.59 2.48 -2.05
C SER A 119 5.50 3.35 -1.21
N GLY A 120 5.20 3.47 0.06
CA GLY A 120 5.95 4.18 1.09
C GLY A 120 6.37 3.27 2.26
N ALA A 121 6.39 3.81 3.45
CA ALA A 121 6.73 3.13 4.70
C ALA A 121 5.85 1.91 4.99
N GLU A 122 4.55 2.02 4.73
CA GLU A 122 3.56 0.96 4.92
C GLU A 122 3.87 -0.29 4.09
N HIS A 123 4.37 -0.10 2.87
CA HIS A 123 4.81 -1.20 2.01
C HIS A 123 6.12 -1.83 2.48
N LEU A 124 7.04 -1.04 3.04
CA LEU A 124 8.27 -1.58 3.63
C LEU A 124 7.95 -2.45 4.84
N ILE A 125 6.94 -2.10 5.64
CA ILE A 125 6.42 -2.91 6.74
C ILE A 125 5.87 -4.24 6.21
N SER A 126 5.03 -4.21 5.18
CA SER A 126 4.53 -5.45 4.54
C SER A 126 5.66 -6.36 4.03
N HIS A 127 6.69 -5.77 3.43
CA HIS A 127 7.84 -6.53 2.96
C HIS A 127 8.67 -7.12 4.10
N ALA A 128 8.79 -6.40 5.21
CA ALA A 128 9.47 -6.89 6.40
C ALA A 128 8.71 -8.07 7.03
N ILE A 129 7.38 -8.06 7.03
CA ILE A 129 6.55 -9.20 7.46
C ILE A 129 6.83 -10.41 6.56
N ASP A 130 6.80 -10.23 5.24
CA ASP A 130 7.06 -11.31 4.28
C ASP A 130 8.47 -11.92 4.45
N ASP A 131 9.46 -11.11 4.85
CA ASP A 131 10.86 -11.54 5.03
C ASP A 131 11.09 -12.22 6.38
N LEU A 132 10.56 -11.66 7.47
CA LEU A 132 10.78 -12.15 8.83
C LEU A 132 9.82 -13.28 9.22
N PHE A 133 8.58 -13.19 8.76
CA PHE A 133 7.48 -14.07 9.18
C PHE A 133 6.71 -14.66 7.98
N PRO A 134 7.37 -15.36 7.04
CA PRO A 134 6.75 -15.83 5.80
C PRO A 134 5.55 -16.75 6.04
N ASN A 135 5.57 -17.54 7.13
CA ASN A 135 4.47 -18.45 7.50
C ASN A 135 3.27 -17.73 8.14
N ARG A 136 3.40 -16.45 8.48
CA ARG A 136 2.35 -15.57 9.04
C ARG A 136 2.00 -14.44 8.08
N SER A 137 2.53 -14.50 6.86
CA SER A 137 2.20 -13.56 5.79
C SER A 137 0.75 -13.78 5.36
N THR A 138 0.01 -12.69 5.24
CA THR A 138 -1.38 -12.67 4.76
C THR A 138 -1.50 -11.89 3.46
N LEU A 139 -2.72 -11.49 3.08
CA LEU A 139 -2.94 -10.68 1.88
C LEU A 139 -2.17 -9.36 1.97
N HIS A 140 -1.38 -9.07 0.95
CA HIS A 140 -0.51 -7.89 0.87
C HIS A 140 -1.24 -6.59 1.26
N GLY A 141 -2.42 -6.36 0.69
CA GLY A 141 -3.17 -5.13 0.97
C GLY A 141 -3.66 -5.02 2.42
N LEU A 142 -3.87 -6.12 3.15
CA LEU A 142 -4.16 -6.09 4.59
C LEU A 142 -2.91 -5.75 5.40
N GLN A 143 -1.75 -6.33 5.04
CA GLN A 143 -0.47 -5.97 5.66
C GLN A 143 -0.13 -4.50 5.43
N VAL A 144 -0.39 -3.98 4.22
CA VAL A 144 -0.19 -2.57 3.87
C VAL A 144 -1.14 -1.66 4.64
N ALA A 145 -2.42 -2.04 4.77
CA ALA A 145 -3.40 -1.30 5.58
C ALA A 145 -2.97 -1.22 7.05
N TRP A 146 -2.53 -2.33 7.63
CA TRP A 146 -2.00 -2.38 8.99
C TRP A 146 -0.73 -1.53 9.14
N GLY A 147 0.21 -1.63 8.18
CA GLY A 147 1.41 -0.80 8.13
C GLY A 147 1.08 0.69 8.05
N HIS A 148 0.05 1.07 7.29
CA HIS A 148 -0.43 2.45 7.20
C HIS A 148 -0.92 2.97 8.56
N LEU A 149 -1.73 2.16 9.29
CA LEU A 149 -2.15 2.51 10.65
C LEU A 149 -0.97 2.71 11.60
N LEU A 150 0.01 1.81 11.58
CA LEU A 150 1.22 1.95 12.40
C LEU A 150 2.00 3.23 12.07
N VAL A 151 2.19 3.52 10.78
CA VAL A 151 2.92 4.70 10.33
C VAL A 151 2.23 5.98 10.77
N GLU A 152 0.91 6.09 10.59
CA GLU A 152 0.17 7.28 11.03
C GLU A 152 0.16 7.42 12.54
N ARG A 153 -0.02 6.33 13.31
CA ARG A 153 -0.08 6.36 14.76
C ARG A 153 1.26 6.73 15.43
N ASP A 154 2.36 6.12 14.96
CA ASP A 154 3.61 6.11 15.70
C ASP A 154 4.69 7.05 15.12
N PHE A 155 4.64 7.34 13.81
CA PHE A 155 5.70 8.06 13.12
C PHE A 155 5.32 9.43 12.57
N ARG A 156 4.02 9.72 12.33
CA ARG A 156 3.57 10.99 11.71
C ARG A 156 2.97 11.98 12.72
N LYS A 157 3.35 11.92 13.97
CA LYS A 157 2.90 12.89 14.99
C LYS A 157 3.57 14.26 14.79
N PRO A 158 2.89 15.38 15.14
CA PRO A 158 1.51 15.47 15.64
C PRO A 158 0.43 15.46 14.56
N GLU A 159 0.78 15.68 13.29
CA GLU A 159 -0.16 15.77 12.16
C GLU A 159 -0.31 14.39 11.48
N ASN A 160 -1.22 13.58 12.00
CA ASN A 160 -1.51 12.27 11.43
C ASN A 160 -2.99 12.12 11.04
N ASP A 161 -3.26 11.16 10.16
CA ASP A 161 -4.60 10.80 9.74
C ASP A 161 -5.12 9.52 10.42
N TYR A 162 -4.53 9.11 11.54
CA TYR A 162 -4.81 7.84 12.20
C TYR A 162 -6.30 7.66 12.52
N GLU A 163 -6.94 8.64 13.18
CA GLU A 163 -8.36 8.53 13.55
C GLU A 163 -9.28 8.45 12.33
N LYS A 164 -9.01 9.25 11.30
CA LYS A 164 -9.78 9.21 10.04
C LYS A 164 -9.64 7.85 9.35
N LEU A 165 -8.43 7.31 9.37
CA LEU A 165 -8.12 6.00 8.79
C LEU A 165 -8.79 4.87 9.58
N MET A 166 -8.79 4.93 10.91
CA MET A 166 -9.49 3.99 11.78
C MET A 166 -10.99 3.97 11.49
N ILE A 167 -11.64 5.13 11.48
CA ILE A 167 -13.08 5.25 11.17
C ILE A 167 -13.39 4.68 9.78
N PHE A 168 -12.54 4.95 8.79
CA PHE A 168 -12.72 4.42 7.45
C PHE A 168 -12.58 2.90 7.42
N PHE A 169 -11.53 2.34 8.05
CA PHE A 169 -11.28 0.90 8.06
C PHE A 169 -12.34 0.12 8.84
N GLU A 170 -12.86 0.68 9.94
CA GLU A 170 -13.98 0.12 10.68
C GLU A 170 -15.23 0.05 9.80
N ARG A 171 -15.63 1.17 9.19
CA ARG A 171 -16.78 1.24 8.28
C ARG A 171 -16.67 0.26 7.10
N MET A 172 -15.45 0.01 6.62
CA MET A 172 -15.14 -0.90 5.54
C MET A 172 -14.97 -2.35 5.99
N LYS A 173 -14.99 -2.65 7.30
CA LYS A 173 -14.67 -3.96 7.90
C LYS A 173 -13.25 -4.45 7.62
N ILE A 174 -12.34 -3.54 7.32
CA ILE A 174 -10.92 -3.87 7.12
C ILE A 174 -10.25 -4.18 8.45
N LEU A 175 -10.67 -3.52 9.54
CA LEU A 175 -10.14 -3.79 10.88
C LEU A 175 -10.40 -5.23 11.32
N ASP A 176 -11.59 -5.77 11.09
CA ASP A 176 -11.95 -7.16 11.42
C ASP A 176 -10.99 -8.16 10.73
N GLU A 177 -10.64 -7.89 9.48
CA GLU A 177 -9.71 -8.72 8.72
C GLU A 177 -8.26 -8.58 9.23
N ILE A 178 -7.85 -7.36 9.60
CA ILE A 178 -6.53 -7.09 10.17
C ILE A 178 -6.39 -7.81 11.51
N GLU A 179 -7.36 -7.66 12.42
CA GLU A 179 -7.33 -8.27 13.77
C GLU A 179 -7.31 -9.79 13.70
N ARG A 180 -8.01 -10.38 12.73
CA ARG A 180 -8.04 -11.83 12.55
C ARG A 180 -6.73 -12.39 12.02
N ASP A 181 -6.09 -11.69 11.09
CA ASP A 181 -4.97 -12.24 10.31
C ASP A 181 -3.59 -11.75 10.78
N ILE A 182 -3.52 -10.58 11.43
CA ILE A 182 -2.27 -9.91 11.77
C ILE A 182 -2.15 -9.79 13.29
N THR A 183 -1.42 -10.74 13.88
CA THR A 183 -1.23 -10.80 15.32
C THR A 183 0.26 -10.86 15.64
N PHE A 184 0.86 -9.70 15.95
CA PHE A 184 2.27 -9.59 16.32
C PHE A 184 2.39 -9.01 17.74
N SER A 185 3.30 -9.57 18.54
CA SER A 185 3.68 -8.98 19.83
C SER A 185 4.46 -7.67 19.64
N ASN A 186 4.53 -6.85 20.68
CA ASN A 186 5.29 -5.58 20.61
C ASN A 186 6.76 -5.78 20.18
N GLY A 187 7.41 -6.84 20.65
CA GLY A 187 8.78 -7.16 20.23
C GLY A 187 8.91 -7.56 18.76
N GLU A 188 7.92 -8.27 18.22
CA GLU A 188 7.87 -8.60 16.79
C GLU A 188 7.58 -7.38 15.93
N ILE A 189 6.70 -6.47 16.39
CA ILE A 189 6.44 -5.19 15.72
C ILE A 189 7.72 -4.38 15.63
N GLU A 190 8.50 -4.30 16.70
CA GLU A 190 9.80 -3.63 16.70
C GLU A 190 10.78 -4.25 15.68
N GLN A 191 10.84 -5.58 15.61
CA GLN A 191 11.66 -6.28 14.60
C GLN A 191 11.21 -5.96 13.18
N ILE A 192 9.88 -5.96 12.93
CA ILE A 192 9.30 -5.61 11.63
C ILE A 192 9.69 -4.17 11.24
N ILE A 193 9.55 -3.21 12.14
CA ILE A 193 9.90 -1.80 11.88
C ILE A 193 11.39 -1.65 11.60
N ASN A 194 12.26 -2.28 12.40
CA ASN A 194 13.71 -2.24 12.19
C ASN A 194 14.11 -2.87 10.85
N ARG A 195 13.47 -3.97 10.48
CA ARG A 195 13.68 -4.59 9.16
C ARG A 195 13.17 -3.73 8.02
N ALA A 196 12.00 -3.09 8.18
CA ALA A 196 11.42 -2.19 7.19
C ALA A 196 12.35 -1.01 6.83
N LYS A 197 13.10 -0.48 7.80
CA LYS A 197 14.10 0.58 7.58
C LYS A 197 15.23 0.18 6.63
N THR A 198 15.52 -1.12 6.52
CA THR A 198 16.71 -1.63 5.82
C THR A 198 16.39 -2.54 4.63
N ILE A 199 15.14 -2.98 4.48
CA ILE A 199 14.76 -3.98 3.47
C ILE A 199 14.91 -3.47 2.03
N ARG A 200 14.86 -2.14 1.86
CA ARG A 200 15.09 -1.46 0.58
C ARG A 200 15.81 -0.15 0.81
N ASN A 201 16.60 0.26 -0.17
CA ASN A 201 17.16 1.61 -0.20
C ASN A 201 16.06 2.60 -0.62
N ARG A 202 15.22 3.00 0.36
CA ARG A 202 14.11 3.94 0.16
C ARG A 202 13.96 4.86 1.36
N TYR A 203 14.09 6.16 1.14
CA TYR A 203 13.87 7.14 2.19
C TYR A 203 12.37 7.31 2.44
N THR A 204 11.97 7.16 3.69
CA THR A 204 10.58 7.28 4.18
C THR A 204 10.58 7.85 5.59
N ILE A 205 9.42 8.06 6.16
CA ILE A 205 9.28 8.50 7.56
C ILE A 205 9.97 7.55 8.55
N LEU A 206 10.03 6.24 8.25
CA LEU A 206 10.71 5.26 9.12
C LEU A 206 12.23 5.49 9.21
N THR A 207 12.83 6.08 8.19
CA THR A 207 14.27 6.36 8.14
C THR A 207 14.62 7.78 8.56
N LYS A 208 13.64 8.67 8.73
CA LYS A 208 13.81 10.03 9.24
C LYS A 208 13.90 10.07 10.75
N VAL A 209 13.32 9.11 11.44
CA VAL A 209 13.21 9.01 12.92
C VAL A 209 14.33 8.17 13.49
#